data_2b072f3cbefdd86c64905d1c99a796de
#
_entry.id   2b072f3cbefdd86c64905d1c99a796de
#
_cell.length_a   1.000
_cell.length_b   1.000
_cell.length_c   1.000
_cell.angle_alpha   90.00
_cell.angle_beta   90.00
_cell.angle_gamma   90.00
#
_symmetry.space_group_name_H-M   'P 1'
#
loop_
_entity.id
_entity.type
_entity.pdbx_description
1 polymer ?
#
loop_
_entity_poly.entity_id
_entity_poly.type
_entity_poly.pdbx_seq_one_letter_code
_entity_poly.pdbx_strand_id
1 'polypeptide(L)'
;YKGFLNAHLKEAYGGGELMNLELDCDQTGWGLTPVLGVDAKFGKFNIGAKYEFKTNLNIENKTNNLKYPDSAESLVGSYKDGVNTPNDIPSMFSVAVAYEFLPVLRASVEYHFYDDKKAGMAGDKQKYLTKGANEYLMGIEWDVTKQLTLSCGGQITDYGLSDDFQSDTSFSCDSYT
;
A
#
# COMPACT_ATOMS: atom_id res chain seq x y z
N TYR A 1 5.47 -12.48 1.88
CA TYR A 1 5.56 -11.97 0.52
C TYR A 1 6.35 -12.94 -0.35
N LYS A 2 5.91 -13.16 -1.56
CA LYS A 2 6.64 -13.87 -2.60
C LYS A 2 6.32 -13.18 -3.92
N GLY A 3 7.34 -12.72 -4.61
CA GLY A 3 7.21 -12.05 -5.89
C GLY A 3 8.35 -12.46 -6.82
N PHE A 4 8.19 -12.19 -8.08
CA PHE A 4 9.26 -12.29 -9.06
C PHE A 4 9.27 -11.04 -9.94
N LEU A 5 10.45 -10.62 -10.34
CA LEU A 5 10.65 -9.51 -11.27
C LEU A 5 11.46 -10.02 -12.45
N ASN A 6 10.90 -9.86 -13.64
CA ASN A 6 11.59 -10.16 -14.90
C ASN A 6 11.50 -8.92 -15.78
N ALA A 7 12.63 -8.35 -16.13
CA ALA A 7 12.73 -7.18 -16.98
C ALA A 7 13.81 -7.37 -18.03
N HIS A 8 13.49 -6.97 -19.25
CA HIS A 8 14.43 -6.90 -20.34
C HIS A 8 14.25 -5.56 -21.06
N LEU A 9 15.25 -4.71 -20.94
CA LEU A 9 15.28 -3.41 -21.60
C LEU A 9 16.45 -3.37 -22.58
N LYS A 10 16.13 -3.08 -23.85
CA LYS A 10 17.13 -2.92 -24.89
C LYS A 10 16.90 -1.61 -25.62
N GLU A 11 17.83 -0.69 -25.52
CA GLU A 11 17.84 0.53 -26.28
C GLU A 11 18.92 0.49 -27.36
N ALA A 12 18.55 0.88 -28.58
CA ALA A 12 19.45 1.02 -29.72
C ALA A 12 19.26 2.36 -30.39
N TYR A 13 20.36 3.09 -30.62
CA TYR A 13 20.36 4.35 -31.35
C TYR A 13 21.48 4.37 -32.38
N GLY A 14 21.17 4.81 -33.60
CA GLY A 14 22.19 4.95 -34.66
C GLY A 14 22.88 3.64 -35.10
N GLY A 15 22.23 2.48 -34.89
CA GLY A 15 22.76 1.14 -35.27
C GLY A 15 23.69 0.53 -34.23
N GLY A 16 23.88 1.17 -33.08
CA GLY A 16 24.59 0.62 -31.90
C GLY A 16 23.64 0.31 -30.75
N GLU A 17 23.99 -0.69 -29.90
CA GLU A 17 23.29 -1.01 -28.68
C GLU A 17 23.74 -0.04 -27.59
N LEU A 18 22.83 0.82 -27.08
CA LEU A 18 23.11 1.78 -26.03
C LEU A 18 23.00 1.18 -24.64
N MET A 19 22.01 0.32 -24.44
CA MET A 19 21.76 -0.33 -23.15
C MET A 19 21.12 -1.70 -23.38
N ASN A 20 21.66 -2.69 -22.71
CA ASN A 20 21.05 -4.01 -22.57
C ASN A 20 21.00 -4.36 -21.09
N LEU A 21 19.79 -4.41 -20.54
CA LEU A 21 19.53 -4.74 -19.16
C LEU A 21 18.65 -5.99 -19.14
N GLU A 22 19.13 -7.03 -18.47
CA GLU A 22 18.35 -8.23 -18.19
C GLU A 22 18.32 -8.44 -16.67
N LEU A 23 17.14 -8.62 -16.13
CA LEU A 23 16.92 -8.91 -14.71
C LEU A 23 15.94 -10.05 -14.57
N ASP A 24 16.34 -11.06 -13.81
CA ASP A 24 15.48 -12.17 -13.33
C ASP A 24 15.78 -12.36 -11.84
N CYS A 25 14.83 -11.96 -11.00
CA CYS A 25 14.98 -11.91 -9.56
C CYS A 25 13.72 -12.41 -8.85
N ASP A 26 13.89 -13.43 -8.03
CA ASP A 26 12.89 -13.86 -7.06
C ASP A 26 13.02 -13.03 -5.78
N GLN A 27 11.89 -12.59 -5.24
CA GLN A 27 11.86 -11.80 -4.01
C GLN A 27 11.01 -12.50 -2.94
N THR A 28 11.55 -12.67 -1.75
CA THR A 28 10.86 -13.32 -0.65
C THR A 28 10.98 -12.51 0.63
N GLY A 29 9.92 -12.53 1.43
CA GLY A 29 9.92 -11.91 2.75
C GLY A 29 8.73 -12.40 3.58
N TRP A 30 8.85 -12.38 4.89
CA TRP A 30 7.77 -12.71 5.80
C TRP A 30 7.76 -11.75 6.99
N GLY A 31 6.59 -11.59 7.59
CA GLY A 31 6.41 -10.77 8.76
C GLY A 31 5.15 -11.16 9.50
N LEU A 32 5.02 -10.72 10.74
CA LEU A 32 3.86 -10.95 11.61
C LEU A 32 3.25 -9.60 11.96
N THR A 33 1.95 -9.47 11.71
CA THR A 33 1.16 -8.28 12.05
C THR A 33 0.20 -8.63 13.19
N PRO A 34 0.49 -8.29 14.44
CA PRO A 34 -0.51 -8.35 15.50
C PRO A 34 -1.64 -7.37 15.21
N VAL A 35 -2.88 -7.79 15.51
CA VAL A 35 -4.07 -6.95 15.35
C VAL A 35 -4.87 -6.99 16.63
N LEU A 36 -5.26 -5.82 17.13
CA LEU A 36 -6.17 -5.66 18.24
C LEU A 36 -7.42 -4.94 17.78
N GLY A 37 -8.57 -5.44 18.14
CA GLY A 37 -9.85 -4.83 17.78
C GLY A 37 -10.87 -4.92 18.88
N VAL A 38 -11.79 -3.97 18.89
CA VAL A 38 -12.95 -3.93 19.77
C VAL A 38 -14.16 -3.50 18.97
N ASP A 39 -15.29 -4.12 19.22
CA ASP A 39 -16.60 -3.77 18.67
C ASP A 39 -17.63 -3.75 19.79
N ALA A 40 -18.50 -2.73 19.78
CA ALA A 40 -19.53 -2.57 20.80
C ALA A 40 -20.83 -2.03 20.19
N LYS A 41 -21.94 -2.69 20.51
CA LYS A 41 -23.29 -2.27 20.08
C LYS A 41 -24.04 -1.65 21.25
N PHE A 42 -24.53 -0.41 21.06
CA PHE A 42 -25.32 0.34 22.00
C PHE A 42 -26.65 0.78 21.36
N GLY A 43 -27.70 -0.02 21.54
CA GLY A 43 -28.99 0.24 20.91
C GLY A 43 -28.87 0.23 19.38
N LYS A 44 -29.04 1.40 18.77
CA LYS A 44 -28.93 1.60 17.32
C LYS A 44 -27.53 1.95 16.82
N PHE A 45 -26.59 2.17 17.73
CA PHE A 45 -25.20 2.47 17.39
C PHE A 45 -24.36 1.17 17.44
N ASN A 46 -23.50 1.03 16.47
CA ASN A 46 -22.37 0.11 16.52
C ASN A 46 -21.07 0.90 16.35
N ILE A 47 -20.10 0.67 17.24
CA ILE A 47 -18.82 1.37 17.27
C ILE A 47 -17.72 0.33 17.25
N GLY A 48 -16.83 0.40 16.26
CA GLY A 48 -15.67 -0.46 16.16
C GLY A 48 -14.38 0.35 16.15
N ALA A 49 -13.33 -0.21 16.72
CA ALA A 49 -11.97 0.32 16.59
C ALA A 49 -10.99 -0.83 16.42
N LYS A 50 -9.95 -0.61 15.60
CA LYS A 50 -8.92 -1.59 15.30
C LYS A 50 -7.55 -0.91 15.25
N TYR A 51 -6.54 -1.60 15.78
CA TYR A 51 -5.15 -1.23 15.62
C TYR A 51 -4.35 -2.42 15.08
N GLU A 52 -3.69 -2.20 13.95
CA GLU A 52 -2.74 -3.13 13.37
C GLU A 52 -1.33 -2.61 13.61
N PHE A 53 -0.49 -3.44 14.22
CA PHE A 53 0.89 -3.08 14.48
C PHE A 53 1.71 -3.08 13.19
N LYS A 54 2.74 -2.23 13.17
CA LYS A 54 3.70 -2.23 12.06
C LYS A 54 4.31 -3.62 11.90
N THR A 55 4.36 -4.08 10.67
CA THR A 55 5.08 -5.31 10.32
C THR A 55 6.42 -4.95 9.69
N ASN A 56 7.51 -5.33 10.33
CA ASN A 56 8.81 -5.25 9.71
C ASN A 56 8.91 -6.35 8.65
N LEU A 57 8.99 -5.94 7.40
CA LEU A 57 9.09 -6.82 6.26
C LEU A 57 10.34 -6.47 5.46
N ASN A 58 11.35 -7.32 5.54
CA ASN A 58 12.51 -7.25 4.68
C ASN A 58 12.33 -8.21 3.52
N ILE A 59 12.54 -7.71 2.33
CA ILE A 59 12.47 -8.49 1.09
C ILE A 59 13.88 -8.83 0.66
N GLU A 60 14.19 -10.12 0.65
CA GLU A 60 15.46 -10.66 0.19
C GLU A 60 15.37 -11.05 -1.28
N ASN A 61 16.38 -10.66 -2.04
CA ASN A 61 16.51 -10.99 -3.45
C ASN A 61 17.27 -12.29 -3.63
N LYS A 62 16.74 -13.14 -4.51
CA LYS A 62 17.46 -14.25 -5.12
C LYS A 62 17.52 -13.98 -6.62
N THR A 63 18.65 -13.47 -7.07
CA THR A 63 18.82 -13.03 -8.45
C THR A 63 19.43 -14.12 -9.29
N ASN A 64 18.65 -14.63 -10.26
CA ASN A 64 19.05 -15.71 -11.15
C ASN A 64 19.83 -15.20 -12.37
N ASN A 65 19.48 -14.01 -12.88
CA ASN A 65 20.17 -13.34 -13.96
C ASN A 65 20.15 -11.82 -13.77
N LEU A 66 21.31 -11.21 -13.91
CA LEU A 66 21.46 -9.75 -13.85
C LEU A 66 22.59 -9.33 -14.79
N LYS A 67 22.22 -8.74 -15.91
CA LYS A 67 23.16 -8.19 -16.89
C LYS A 67 22.84 -6.72 -17.09
N TYR A 68 23.84 -5.88 -17.02
CA TYR A 68 23.70 -4.44 -17.20
C TYR A 68 25.04 -3.82 -17.57
N PRO A 69 25.06 -2.69 -18.31
CA PRO A 69 26.27 -1.89 -18.50
C PRO A 69 26.62 -1.12 -17.23
N ASP A 70 27.90 -0.79 -17.05
CA ASP A 70 28.39 -0.06 -15.87
C ASP A 70 27.60 1.22 -15.58
N SER A 71 27.08 1.89 -16.63
CA SER A 71 26.27 3.09 -16.51
C SER A 71 24.92 2.86 -15.79
N ALA A 72 24.44 1.64 -15.74
CA ALA A 72 23.18 1.25 -15.11
C ALA A 72 23.33 0.68 -13.69
N GLU A 73 24.54 0.62 -13.13
CA GLU A 73 24.83 0.09 -11.80
C GLU A 73 23.91 0.67 -10.71
N SER A 74 23.69 1.98 -10.73
CA SER A 74 22.83 2.68 -9.77
C SER A 74 21.38 2.28 -9.85
N LEU A 75 20.90 1.84 -11.01
CA LEU A 75 19.51 1.42 -11.23
C LEU A 75 19.25 -0.01 -10.74
N VAL A 76 20.27 -0.87 -10.84
CA VAL A 76 20.10 -2.30 -10.58
C VAL A 76 20.74 -2.78 -9.28
N GLY A 77 21.49 -1.93 -8.59
CA GLY A 77 22.21 -2.29 -7.38
C GLY A 77 21.32 -2.89 -6.27
N SER A 78 20.08 -2.43 -6.17
CA SER A 78 19.07 -2.93 -5.23
C SER A 78 18.54 -4.33 -5.56
N TYR A 79 18.80 -4.85 -6.77
CA TYR A 79 18.35 -6.17 -7.22
C TYR A 79 19.43 -7.22 -7.26
N LYS A 80 20.62 -6.91 -6.75
CA LYS A 80 21.70 -7.91 -6.62
C LYS A 80 21.31 -9.04 -5.69
N ASP A 81 21.88 -10.20 -5.94
CA ASP A 81 21.63 -11.40 -5.15
C ASP A 81 21.98 -11.18 -3.66
N GLY A 82 21.11 -11.65 -2.76
CA GLY A 82 21.25 -11.50 -1.32
C GLY A 82 21.01 -10.10 -0.76
N VAL A 83 20.70 -9.10 -1.60
CA VAL A 83 20.34 -7.76 -1.11
C VAL A 83 18.99 -7.82 -0.40
N ASN A 84 18.95 -7.23 0.77
CA ASN A 84 17.79 -7.18 1.64
C ASN A 84 17.24 -5.75 1.67
N THR A 85 15.99 -5.58 1.30
CA THR A 85 15.37 -4.27 1.16
C THR A 85 14.16 -4.16 2.09
N PRO A 86 14.11 -3.11 2.94
CA PRO A 86 12.94 -2.87 3.78
C PRO A 86 11.71 -2.53 2.92
N ASN A 87 10.60 -3.17 3.23
CA ASN A 87 9.30 -2.92 2.63
C ASN A 87 8.20 -3.18 3.67
N ASP A 88 8.30 -2.44 4.77
CA ASP A 88 7.45 -2.60 5.94
C ASP A 88 5.99 -2.35 5.60
N ILE A 89 5.10 -3.04 6.30
CA ILE A 89 3.68 -2.69 6.32
C ILE A 89 3.47 -1.68 7.44
N PRO A 90 2.94 -0.48 7.18
CA PRO A 90 2.72 0.54 8.21
C PRO A 90 1.77 0.05 9.28
N SER A 91 1.87 0.61 10.48
CA SER A 91 0.82 0.46 11.48
C SER A 91 -0.43 1.21 11.01
N MET A 92 -1.60 0.65 11.33
CA MET A 92 -2.88 1.23 10.98
C MET A 92 -3.77 1.34 12.23
N PHE A 93 -4.40 2.49 12.38
CA PHE A 93 -5.52 2.69 13.30
C PHE A 93 -6.79 2.91 12.51
N SER A 94 -7.88 2.23 12.85
CA SER A 94 -9.19 2.51 12.28
C SER A 94 -10.25 2.63 13.35
N VAL A 95 -11.25 3.48 13.09
CA VAL A 95 -12.45 3.64 13.90
C VAL A 95 -13.66 3.78 12.99
N ALA A 96 -14.74 3.10 13.35
CA ALA A 96 -15.99 3.12 12.60
C ALA A 96 -17.18 3.34 13.52
N VAL A 97 -18.16 4.05 13.03
CA VAL A 97 -19.47 4.19 13.69
C VAL A 97 -20.56 3.91 12.67
N ALA A 98 -21.44 2.98 13.01
CA ALA A 98 -22.65 2.72 12.24
C ALA A 98 -23.90 3.06 13.07
N TYR A 99 -24.94 3.55 12.39
CA TYR A 99 -26.21 3.88 13.01
C TYR A 99 -27.40 3.31 12.22
N GLU A 100 -28.28 2.63 12.93
CA GLU A 100 -29.53 2.10 12.40
C GLU A 100 -30.64 3.16 12.51
N PHE A 101 -30.90 3.91 11.44
CA PHE A 101 -31.99 4.89 11.38
C PHE A 101 -33.35 4.20 11.47
N LEU A 102 -33.50 3.15 10.69
CA LEU A 102 -34.67 2.27 10.61
C LEU A 102 -34.19 0.81 10.61
N PRO A 103 -35.07 -0.17 10.95
CA PRO A 103 -34.69 -1.59 10.88
C PRO A 103 -34.20 -2.05 9.51
N VAL A 104 -34.47 -1.28 8.45
CA VAL A 104 -34.10 -1.56 7.07
C VAL A 104 -33.09 -0.56 6.48
N LEU A 105 -32.67 0.45 7.25
CA LEU A 105 -31.77 1.51 6.78
C LEU A 105 -30.69 1.82 7.81
N ARG A 106 -29.44 1.65 7.40
CA ARG A 106 -28.25 1.94 8.21
C ARG A 106 -27.23 2.76 7.42
N ALA A 107 -26.48 3.58 8.11
CA ALA A 107 -25.32 4.27 7.56
C ALA A 107 -24.11 4.11 8.47
N SER A 108 -22.93 4.22 7.88
CA SER A 108 -21.67 4.16 8.58
C SER A 108 -20.72 5.25 8.11
N VAL A 109 -19.84 5.65 9.01
CA VAL A 109 -18.66 6.45 8.73
C VAL A 109 -17.45 5.76 9.35
N GLU A 110 -16.32 5.83 8.66
CA GLU A 110 -15.11 5.17 9.07
C GLU A 110 -13.90 6.06 8.77
N TYR A 111 -12.90 6.00 9.64
CA TYR A 111 -11.64 6.69 9.49
C TYR A 111 -10.49 5.71 9.66
N HIS A 112 -9.54 5.74 8.75
CA HIS A 112 -8.27 5.02 8.83
C HIS A 112 -7.09 5.99 8.83
N PHE A 113 -6.11 5.68 9.64
CA PHE A 113 -4.81 6.34 9.64
C PHE A 113 -3.71 5.31 9.48
N TYR A 114 -2.83 5.53 8.51
CA TYR A 114 -1.64 4.70 8.24
C TYR A 114 -0.39 5.49 8.58
N ASP A 115 0.47 4.95 9.44
CA ASP A 115 1.72 5.60 9.84
C ASP A 115 2.86 5.25 8.86
N ASP A 116 2.67 5.61 7.59
CA ASP A 116 3.59 5.31 6.49
C ASP A 116 4.97 5.90 6.70
N LYS A 117 5.07 7.05 7.38
CA LYS A 117 6.36 7.70 7.68
C LYS A 117 7.28 6.84 8.54
N LYS A 118 6.74 5.90 9.31
CA LYS A 118 7.49 4.99 10.16
C LYS A 118 7.65 3.59 9.57
N ALA A 119 7.11 3.34 8.40
CA ALA A 119 7.29 2.10 7.67
C ALA A 119 8.49 2.22 6.74
N GLY A 120 9.52 1.40 6.93
CA GLY A 120 10.69 1.39 6.07
C GLY A 120 10.32 1.02 4.64
N MET A 121 10.70 1.85 3.69
CA MET A 121 10.50 1.64 2.25
C MET A 121 11.85 1.54 1.55
N ALA A 122 11.88 0.84 0.41
CA ALA A 122 13.05 0.77 -0.45
C ALA A 122 13.58 2.17 -0.77
N GLY A 123 14.88 2.37 -0.60
CA GLY A 123 15.52 3.67 -0.84
C GLY A 123 15.12 4.76 0.16
N ASP A 124 14.63 4.38 1.33
CA ASP A 124 14.19 5.31 2.39
C ASP A 124 13.10 6.31 1.95
N LYS A 125 12.28 5.94 0.97
CA LYS A 125 11.24 6.81 0.38
C LYS A 125 10.24 7.36 1.40
N GLN A 126 10.01 6.66 2.52
CA GLN A 126 9.12 7.14 3.60
C GLN A 126 9.57 8.48 4.21
N LYS A 127 10.83 8.86 4.07
CA LYS A 127 11.35 10.14 4.55
C LYS A 127 10.80 11.35 3.78
N TYR A 128 10.36 11.13 2.54
CA TYR A 128 9.78 12.15 1.68
C TYR A 128 8.26 12.31 1.85
N LEU A 129 7.64 11.49 2.70
CA LEU A 129 6.24 11.70 3.06
C LEU A 129 6.10 12.87 4.05
N THR A 130 5.13 13.73 3.84
CA THR A 130 4.84 14.86 4.76
C THR A 130 4.10 14.39 6.00
N LYS A 131 3.20 13.42 5.84
CA LYS A 131 2.39 12.78 6.89
C LYS A 131 2.08 11.34 6.52
N GLY A 132 1.46 10.59 7.43
CA GLY A 132 0.85 9.30 7.12
C GLY A 132 -0.43 9.45 6.31
N ALA A 133 -0.88 8.38 5.63
CA ALA A 133 -2.10 8.41 4.85
C ALA A 133 -3.35 8.44 5.75
N ASN A 134 -4.35 9.19 5.31
CA ASN A 134 -5.65 9.29 5.97
C ASN A 134 -6.75 8.90 5.01
N GLU A 135 -7.65 8.04 5.46
CA GLU A 135 -8.82 7.62 4.69
C GLU A 135 -10.10 7.94 5.46
N TYR A 136 -11.05 8.49 4.75
CA TYR A 136 -12.39 8.80 5.23
C TYR A 136 -13.39 8.05 4.37
N LEU A 137 -14.21 7.22 4.99
CA LEU A 137 -15.18 6.40 4.29
C LEU A 137 -16.58 6.68 4.83
N MET A 138 -17.57 6.59 3.96
CA MET A 138 -18.97 6.62 4.33
C MET A 138 -19.76 5.59 3.52
N GLY A 139 -20.80 5.05 4.13
CA GLY A 139 -21.66 4.08 3.46
C GLY A 139 -23.10 4.14 3.95
N ILE A 140 -24.01 3.79 3.08
CA ILE A 140 -25.43 3.61 3.37
C ILE A 140 -25.86 2.25 2.83
N GLU A 141 -26.64 1.53 3.63
CA GLU A 141 -27.22 0.26 3.30
C GLU A 141 -28.73 0.31 3.52
N TRP A 142 -29.50 -0.17 2.54
CA TRP A 142 -30.93 -0.24 2.56
C TRP A 142 -31.43 -1.63 2.18
N ASP A 143 -32.09 -2.29 3.12
CA ASP A 143 -32.78 -3.57 2.90
C ASP A 143 -34.13 -3.31 2.22
N VAL A 144 -34.13 -3.31 0.88
CA VAL A 144 -35.34 -3.03 0.07
C VAL A 144 -36.39 -4.12 0.26
N THR A 145 -35.92 -5.38 0.36
CA THR A 145 -36.72 -6.54 0.67
C THR A 145 -35.92 -7.47 1.59
N LYS A 146 -36.53 -8.56 2.07
CA LYS A 146 -35.81 -9.59 2.86
C LYS A 146 -34.68 -10.28 2.08
N GLN A 147 -34.66 -10.18 0.75
CA GLN A 147 -33.70 -10.84 -0.14
C GLN A 147 -32.79 -9.86 -0.90
N LEU A 148 -33.13 -8.56 -0.87
CA LEU A 148 -32.39 -7.54 -1.63
C LEU A 148 -31.97 -6.41 -0.71
N THR A 149 -30.65 -6.23 -0.58
CA THR A 149 -30.01 -5.08 0.04
C THR A 149 -29.30 -4.26 -1.03
N LEU A 150 -29.54 -2.97 -1.04
CA LEU A 150 -28.80 -2.00 -1.85
C LEU A 150 -27.81 -1.26 -0.93
N SER A 151 -26.60 -1.05 -1.42
CA SER A 151 -25.59 -0.26 -0.71
C SER A 151 -24.90 0.71 -1.66
N CYS A 152 -24.53 1.87 -1.13
CA CYS A 152 -23.64 2.81 -1.79
C CYS A 152 -22.70 3.43 -0.76
N GLY A 153 -21.55 3.87 -1.22
CA GLY A 153 -20.55 4.49 -0.36
C GLY A 153 -19.56 5.32 -1.14
N GLY A 154 -18.70 6.00 -0.42
CA GLY A 154 -17.59 6.77 -0.99
C GLY A 154 -16.42 6.79 -0.05
N GLN A 155 -15.24 7.03 -0.62
CA GLN A 155 -13.97 7.10 0.08
C GLN A 155 -13.14 8.27 -0.42
N ILE A 156 -12.44 8.91 0.49
CA ILE A 156 -11.42 9.92 0.22
C ILE A 156 -10.13 9.45 0.88
N THR A 157 -9.05 9.37 0.10
CA THR A 157 -7.72 9.03 0.62
C THR A 157 -6.75 10.18 0.36
N ASP A 158 -6.12 10.67 1.43
CA ASP A 158 -5.08 11.70 1.43
C ASP A 158 -3.77 11.04 1.84
N TYR A 159 -2.84 10.89 0.89
CA TYR A 159 -1.58 10.14 1.06
C TYR A 159 -0.44 10.95 1.68
N GLY A 160 -0.58 12.26 1.83
CA GLY A 160 0.48 13.09 2.40
C GLY A 160 1.78 13.08 1.60
N LEU A 161 1.69 13.03 0.30
CA LEU A 161 2.82 12.96 -0.61
C LEU A 161 3.52 14.32 -0.75
N SER A 162 4.84 14.30 -0.94
CA SER A 162 5.61 15.49 -1.33
C SER A 162 6.08 15.34 -2.79
N ASP A 163 6.51 16.46 -3.39
CA ASP A 163 7.07 16.44 -4.75
C ASP A 163 8.31 15.54 -4.82
N ASP A 164 9.11 15.48 -3.77
CA ASP A 164 10.30 14.63 -3.68
C ASP A 164 9.98 13.12 -3.64
N PHE A 165 8.76 12.75 -3.29
CA PHE A 165 8.29 11.36 -3.32
C PHE A 165 7.98 10.91 -4.75
N GLN A 166 7.63 11.83 -5.62
CA GLN A 166 7.24 11.57 -7.01
C GLN A 166 8.47 11.29 -7.89
N SER A 167 8.27 10.60 -8.97
CA SER A 167 9.27 10.41 -10.03
C SER A 167 8.60 10.37 -11.38
N ASP A 168 9.35 10.58 -12.45
CA ASP A 168 8.84 10.57 -13.83
C ASP A 168 8.18 9.25 -14.23
N THR A 169 8.54 8.16 -13.54
CA THR A 169 8.03 6.81 -13.81
C THR A 169 7.05 6.29 -12.76
N SER A 170 6.91 6.99 -11.64
CA SER A 170 6.04 6.59 -10.53
C SER A 170 5.50 7.82 -9.81
N PHE A 171 4.23 8.08 -9.97
CA PHE A 171 3.53 9.15 -9.28
C PHE A 171 2.26 8.62 -8.62
N SER A 172 1.91 9.22 -7.51
CA SER A 172 0.68 8.93 -6.77
C SER A 172 -0.04 10.22 -6.45
N CYS A 173 -1.33 10.16 -6.28
CA CYS A 173 -2.16 11.32 -5.94
C CYS A 173 -3.24 10.91 -4.95
N ASP A 174 -3.84 11.88 -4.30
CA ASP A 174 -5.04 11.67 -3.50
C ASP A 174 -6.15 11.06 -4.36
N SER A 175 -6.95 10.20 -3.78
CA SER A 175 -7.99 9.46 -4.50
C SER A 175 -9.38 9.71 -3.94
N TYR A 176 -10.36 9.69 -4.84
CA TYR A 176 -11.79 9.77 -4.54
C TYR A 176 -12.49 8.62 -5.26
N THR A 177 -13.33 7.90 -4.53
CA THR A 177 -14.11 6.78 -5.05
C THR A 177 -15.56 6.88 -4.62
#